data_bab645d77c394ca4b0459d7ab7aac2f8
#
_entry.id   bab645d77c394ca4b0459d7ab7aac2f8
#
_cell.length_a   1.000
_cell.length_b   1.000
_cell.length_c   1.000
_cell.angle_alpha   90.00
_cell.angle_beta   90.00
_cell.angle_gamma   90.00
#
_symmetry.space_group_name_H-M   'P 1'
#
loop_
_entity.id
_entity.type
_entity.pdbx_description
1 polymer ?
#
loop_
_entity_poly.entity_id
_entity_poly.type
_entity_poly.pdbx_seq_one_letter_code
_entity_poly.pdbx_strand_id
1 'polypeptide(L)'
;MACSKKLSRYNSRKRKQKNKVKIPLEINYYPSAYTSLGISHLFDGLDHILFIFGLLFCITGFVNIIKTITAFTIAHSITLGLTVFELIILPQGAVEALIALTIIYLALEITKKENSIKSPWIMAFAFGLLHGLGFASALIEIGIANEKMLLSLLFFNIGIELAQIALIPIPIILIYLFKKLS
;
A
#
# COMPACT_ATOMS: atom_id res chain seq x y z
N MET A 1 40.06 -13.72 17.97
CA MET A 1 39.04 -14.79 18.16
C MET A 1 37.60 -14.30 18.22
N ALA A 2 37.25 -13.14 18.73
CA ALA A 2 35.86 -12.63 18.82
C ALA A 2 35.21 -12.24 17.48
N CYS A 3 35.98 -11.73 16.51
CA CYS A 3 35.50 -11.29 15.21
C CYS A 3 34.98 -12.46 14.31
N SER A 4 35.70 -13.60 14.35
CA SER A 4 35.35 -14.83 13.59
C SER A 4 34.02 -15.43 14.07
N LYS A 5 33.73 -15.40 15.38
CA LYS A 5 32.46 -15.89 15.95
C LYS A 5 31.26 -14.98 15.60
N LYS A 6 31.46 -13.66 15.46
CA LYS A 6 30.42 -12.73 15.02
C LYS A 6 30.06 -12.95 13.55
N LEU A 7 31.05 -13.15 12.67
CA LEU A 7 30.86 -13.41 11.27
C LEU A 7 30.15 -14.75 11.01
N SER A 8 30.53 -15.78 11.77
CA SER A 8 29.87 -17.10 11.72
C SER A 8 28.40 -17.04 12.14
N ARG A 9 28.07 -16.30 13.21
CA ARG A 9 26.67 -16.09 13.65
C ARG A 9 25.86 -15.26 12.66
N TYR A 10 26.46 -14.25 12.03
CA TYR A 10 25.82 -13.46 10.98
C TYR A 10 25.50 -14.33 9.76
N ASN A 11 26.45 -15.13 9.28
CA ASN A 11 26.26 -16.00 8.15
C ASN A 11 25.28 -17.16 8.43
N SER A 12 25.24 -17.68 9.65
CA SER A 12 24.25 -18.70 10.04
C SER A 12 22.85 -18.13 10.15
N ARG A 13 22.68 -16.87 10.58
CA ARG A 13 21.37 -16.17 10.56
C ARG A 13 20.90 -15.92 9.14
N LYS A 14 21.78 -15.46 8.23
CA LYS A 14 21.45 -15.31 6.80
C LYS A 14 21.07 -16.63 6.14
N ARG A 15 21.75 -17.76 6.47
CA ARG A 15 21.35 -19.09 5.97
C ARG A 15 20.02 -19.56 6.53
N LYS A 16 19.70 -19.29 7.80
CA LYS A 16 18.39 -19.61 8.39
C LYS A 16 17.26 -18.75 7.83
N GLN A 17 17.52 -17.49 7.46
CA GLN A 17 16.53 -16.64 6.79
C GLN A 17 16.27 -17.10 5.33
N LYS A 18 17.29 -17.55 4.58
CA LYS A 18 17.11 -18.10 3.23
C LYS A 18 16.24 -19.36 3.18
N ASN A 19 16.07 -20.06 4.30
CA ASN A 19 15.23 -21.29 4.38
C ASN A 19 13.81 -21.03 4.90
N LYS A 20 13.42 -19.76 5.17
CA LYS A 20 12.05 -19.43 5.56
C LYS A 20 11.24 -19.10 4.32
N VAL A 21 10.27 -19.98 4.10
CA VAL A 21 9.16 -19.88 3.12
C VAL A 21 9.61 -20.04 1.68
N LYS A 22 9.91 -21.27 1.27
CA LYS A 22 9.68 -21.70 -0.11
C LYS A 22 8.16 -21.78 -0.29
N ILE A 23 7.54 -20.74 -0.81
CA ILE A 23 6.17 -20.84 -1.34
C ILE A 23 6.24 -21.89 -2.46
N PRO A 24 5.48 -22.99 -2.42
CA PRO A 24 5.45 -23.94 -3.52
C PRO A 24 5.00 -23.21 -4.77
N LEU A 25 5.85 -23.11 -5.77
CA LEU A 25 5.61 -22.44 -7.07
C LEU A 25 4.72 -23.32 -7.96
N GLU A 26 3.56 -23.77 -7.47
CA GLU A 26 2.54 -24.31 -8.35
C GLU A 26 1.84 -23.12 -9.05
N ILE A 27 1.92 -23.12 -10.38
CA ILE A 27 1.45 -22.05 -11.27
C ILE A 27 -0.02 -21.64 -10.97
N ASN A 28 -0.82 -22.55 -10.45
CA ASN A 28 -2.25 -22.32 -10.12
C ASN A 28 -2.48 -21.55 -8.80
N TYR A 29 -1.50 -21.52 -7.89
CA TYR A 29 -1.62 -20.86 -6.58
C TYR A 29 -1.06 -19.45 -6.57
N TYR A 30 -0.26 -19.10 -7.55
CA TYR A 30 0.51 -17.87 -7.63
C TYR A 30 -0.34 -16.58 -7.66
N PRO A 31 -1.36 -16.47 -8.53
CA PRO A 31 -2.18 -15.26 -8.59
C PRO A 31 -2.94 -14.99 -7.29
N SER A 32 -3.55 -16.03 -6.71
CA SER A 32 -4.34 -15.90 -5.48
C SER A 32 -3.51 -15.53 -4.27
N ALA A 33 -2.26 -16.02 -4.16
CA ALA A 33 -1.37 -15.70 -3.05
C ALA A 33 -1.00 -14.21 -3.03
N TYR A 34 -0.61 -13.63 -4.17
CA TYR A 34 -0.25 -12.21 -4.24
C TYR A 34 -1.47 -11.28 -4.16
N THR A 35 -2.62 -11.68 -4.72
CA THR A 35 -3.87 -10.95 -4.51
C THR A 35 -4.27 -10.93 -3.04
N SER A 36 -4.20 -12.08 -2.34
CA SER A 36 -4.46 -12.16 -0.90
C SER A 36 -3.48 -11.30 -0.10
N LEU A 37 -2.19 -11.29 -0.48
CA LEU A 37 -1.17 -10.46 0.15
C LEU A 37 -1.48 -8.96 -0.02
N GLY A 38 -1.94 -8.52 -1.20
CA GLY A 38 -2.37 -7.15 -1.44
C GLY A 38 -3.59 -6.75 -0.61
N ILE A 39 -4.56 -7.66 -0.47
CA ILE A 39 -5.72 -7.47 0.40
C ILE A 39 -5.27 -7.31 1.86
N SER A 40 -4.45 -8.23 2.37
CA SER A 40 -3.93 -8.17 3.74
C SER A 40 -3.13 -6.91 3.98
N HIS A 41 -2.27 -6.51 3.04
CA HIS A 41 -1.47 -5.28 3.13
C HIS A 41 -2.34 -4.04 3.37
N LEU A 42 -3.47 -3.93 2.66
CA LEU A 42 -4.37 -2.80 2.85
C LEU A 42 -5.02 -2.81 4.24
N PHE A 43 -5.50 -3.98 4.70
CA PHE A 43 -6.17 -4.10 6.00
C PHE A 43 -5.21 -4.00 7.18
N ASP A 44 -3.97 -4.44 7.04
CA ASP A 44 -2.93 -4.34 8.07
C ASP A 44 -2.34 -2.92 8.16
N GLY A 45 -2.43 -2.13 7.06
CA GLY A 45 -1.96 -0.75 6.99
C GLY A 45 -3.01 0.25 7.47
N LEU A 46 -2.94 0.68 8.73
CA LEU A 46 -3.84 1.72 9.27
C LEU A 46 -3.77 3.02 8.47
N ASP A 47 -2.62 3.36 7.95
CA ASP A 47 -2.37 4.51 7.08
C ASP A 47 -3.21 4.45 5.79
N HIS A 48 -3.30 3.29 5.15
CA HIS A 48 -4.15 3.09 3.97
C HIS A 48 -5.63 3.24 4.30
N ILE A 49 -6.07 2.64 5.40
CA ILE A 49 -7.46 2.73 5.84
C ILE A 49 -7.85 4.18 6.16
N LEU A 50 -7.03 4.87 6.96
CA LEU A 50 -7.26 6.27 7.32
C LEU A 50 -7.24 7.19 6.09
N PHE A 51 -6.33 6.93 5.15
CA PHE A 51 -6.26 7.66 3.89
C PHE A 51 -7.54 7.49 3.06
N ILE A 52 -8.02 6.25 2.86
CA ILE A 52 -9.25 5.97 2.10
C ILE A 52 -10.45 6.63 2.78
N PHE A 53 -10.60 6.50 4.09
CA PHE A 53 -11.67 7.15 4.84
C PHE A 53 -11.63 8.67 4.66
N GLY A 54 -10.47 9.28 4.89
CA GLY A 54 -10.30 10.72 4.73
C GLY A 54 -10.64 11.20 3.31
N LEU A 55 -10.18 10.45 2.32
CA LEU A 55 -10.42 10.76 0.91
C LEU A 55 -11.91 10.71 0.57
N LEU A 56 -12.64 9.70 1.05
CA LEU A 56 -14.08 9.54 0.80
C LEU A 56 -14.94 10.64 1.44
N PHE A 57 -14.47 11.29 2.52
CA PHE A 57 -15.12 12.48 3.07
C PHE A 57 -14.97 13.71 2.16
N CYS A 58 -13.92 13.77 1.35
CA CYS A 58 -13.62 14.89 0.46
C CYS A 58 -14.17 14.74 -0.96
N ILE A 59 -14.68 13.55 -1.33
CA ILE A 59 -15.09 13.25 -2.71
C ILE A 59 -16.58 13.01 -2.78
N THR A 60 -17.21 13.57 -3.82
CA THR A 60 -18.61 13.32 -4.16
C THR A 60 -18.72 12.66 -5.52
N GLY A 61 -19.62 11.69 -5.61
CA GLY A 61 -19.91 10.97 -6.87
C GLY A 61 -19.08 9.70 -7.07
N PHE A 62 -19.78 8.60 -7.39
CA PHE A 62 -19.18 7.28 -7.52
C PHE A 62 -18.06 7.21 -8.55
N VAL A 63 -18.22 7.86 -9.70
CA VAL A 63 -17.20 7.88 -10.76
C VAL A 63 -15.91 8.56 -10.29
N ASN A 64 -16.02 9.65 -9.52
CA ASN A 64 -14.86 10.33 -8.94
C ASN A 64 -14.17 9.47 -7.91
N ILE A 65 -14.92 8.72 -7.10
CA ILE A 65 -14.36 7.79 -6.11
C ILE A 65 -13.53 6.73 -6.83
N ILE A 66 -14.09 6.03 -7.82
CA ILE A 66 -13.37 5.00 -8.59
C ILE A 66 -12.13 5.58 -9.26
N LYS A 67 -12.27 6.70 -9.98
CA LYS A 67 -11.14 7.37 -10.63
C LYS A 67 -10.01 7.69 -9.65
N THR A 68 -10.35 8.11 -8.44
CA THR A 68 -9.38 8.51 -7.43
C THR A 68 -8.67 7.29 -6.83
N ILE A 69 -9.40 6.21 -6.56
CA ILE A 69 -8.84 4.96 -6.06
C ILE A 69 -7.90 4.35 -7.10
N THR A 70 -8.34 4.23 -8.34
CA THR A 70 -7.50 3.70 -9.42
C THR A 70 -6.26 4.56 -9.66
N ALA A 71 -6.37 5.88 -9.58
CA ALA A 71 -5.21 6.77 -9.68
C ALA A 71 -4.19 6.52 -8.56
N PHE A 72 -4.64 6.30 -7.32
CA PHE A 72 -3.79 5.91 -6.20
C PHE A 72 -3.10 4.57 -6.47
N THR A 73 -3.85 3.53 -6.87
CA THR A 73 -3.30 2.18 -7.12
C THR A 73 -2.27 2.18 -8.25
N ILE A 74 -2.51 2.93 -9.32
CA ILE A 74 -1.54 3.07 -10.43
C ILE A 74 -0.25 3.72 -9.92
N ALA A 75 -0.34 4.84 -9.20
CA ALA A 75 0.80 5.54 -8.64
C ALA A 75 1.60 4.65 -7.67
N HIS A 76 0.89 3.97 -6.78
CA HIS A 76 1.44 2.99 -5.84
C HIS A 76 2.21 1.88 -6.57
N SER A 77 1.61 1.32 -7.63
CA SER A 77 2.23 0.27 -8.45
C SER A 77 3.54 0.74 -9.08
N ILE A 78 3.58 1.97 -9.58
CA ILE A 78 4.78 2.56 -10.21
C ILE A 78 5.93 2.62 -9.20
N THR A 79 5.72 3.26 -8.05
CA THR A 79 6.78 3.45 -7.06
C THR A 79 7.16 2.16 -6.35
N LEU A 80 6.21 1.29 -6.06
CA LEU A 80 6.49 -0.06 -5.56
C LEU A 80 7.38 -0.84 -6.52
N GLY A 81 7.06 -0.79 -7.83
CA GLY A 81 7.90 -1.42 -8.86
C GLY A 81 9.30 -0.83 -8.89
N LEU A 82 9.43 0.50 -8.92
CA LEU A 82 10.74 1.18 -8.93
C LEU A 82 11.60 0.80 -7.72
N THR A 83 11.00 0.64 -6.55
CA THR A 83 11.72 0.27 -5.32
C THR A 83 12.06 -1.22 -5.29
N VAL A 84 11.14 -2.09 -5.72
CA VAL A 84 11.40 -3.54 -5.80
C VAL A 84 12.49 -3.87 -6.82
N PHE A 85 12.61 -3.10 -7.91
CA PHE A 85 13.71 -3.18 -8.86
C PHE A 85 14.98 -2.46 -8.40
N GLU A 86 15.02 -1.96 -7.16
CA GLU A 86 16.16 -1.23 -6.56
C GLU A 86 16.58 0.04 -7.32
N LEU A 87 15.67 0.59 -8.16
CA LEU A 87 15.92 1.84 -8.90
C LEU A 87 15.81 3.08 -8.00
N ILE A 88 15.04 2.97 -6.90
CA ILE A 88 14.89 4.00 -5.87
C ILE A 88 15.06 3.33 -4.51
N ILE A 89 15.99 3.85 -3.70
CA ILE A 89 16.22 3.38 -2.34
C ILE A 89 16.11 4.60 -1.42
N LEU A 90 15.11 4.58 -0.53
CA LEU A 90 14.87 5.62 0.45
C LEU A 90 14.90 5.04 1.89
N PRO A 91 15.31 5.84 2.89
CA PRO A 91 15.22 5.43 4.28
C PRO A 91 13.75 5.21 4.67
N GLN A 92 13.42 4.03 5.17
CA GLN A 92 12.06 3.63 5.53
C GLN A 92 11.35 4.65 6.45
N GLY A 93 12.04 5.11 7.52
CA GLY A 93 11.46 6.07 8.46
C GLY A 93 11.13 7.43 7.82
N ALA A 94 11.87 7.87 6.79
CA ALA A 94 11.55 9.09 6.08
C ALA A 94 10.28 8.93 5.24
N VAL A 95 10.10 7.78 4.59
CA VAL A 95 8.90 7.46 3.82
C VAL A 95 7.67 7.38 4.73
N GLU A 96 7.77 6.68 5.85
CA GLU A 96 6.69 6.58 6.85
C GLU A 96 6.27 7.95 7.40
N ALA A 97 7.24 8.83 7.68
CA ALA A 97 6.96 10.20 8.11
C ALA A 97 6.21 11.01 7.03
N LEU A 98 6.59 10.86 5.75
CA LEU A 98 5.89 11.51 4.65
C LEU A 98 4.47 10.95 4.47
N ILE A 99 4.27 9.64 4.60
CA ILE A 99 2.95 9.01 4.59
C ILE A 99 2.08 9.59 5.71
N ALA A 100 2.59 9.67 6.94
CA ALA A 100 1.87 10.26 8.06
C ALA A 100 1.48 11.72 7.79
N LEU A 101 2.36 12.52 7.18
CA LEU A 101 2.06 13.90 6.78
C LEU A 101 0.93 13.98 5.75
N THR A 102 0.82 13.01 4.81
CA THR A 102 -0.29 12.98 3.84
C THR A 102 -1.64 12.75 4.54
N ILE A 103 -1.68 11.92 5.57
CA ILE A 103 -2.89 11.67 6.36
C ILE A 103 -3.28 12.91 7.16
N ILE A 104 -2.31 13.59 7.79
CA ILE A 104 -2.55 14.85 8.52
C ILE A 104 -3.07 15.91 7.56
N TYR A 105 -2.46 16.05 6.38
CA TYR A 105 -2.93 16.99 5.36
C TYR A 105 -4.39 16.72 4.99
N LEU A 106 -4.75 15.45 4.75
CA LEU A 106 -6.12 15.06 4.40
C LEU A 106 -7.10 15.33 5.55
N ALA A 107 -6.70 15.07 6.79
CA ALA A 107 -7.50 15.39 7.97
C ALA A 107 -7.78 16.90 8.10
N LEU A 108 -6.78 17.74 7.81
CA LEU A 108 -6.95 19.20 7.77
C LEU A 108 -7.86 19.64 6.62
N GLU A 109 -7.79 18.97 5.47
CA GLU A 109 -8.64 19.30 4.33
C GLU A 109 -10.13 19.04 4.63
N ILE A 110 -10.44 17.97 5.36
CA ILE A 110 -11.82 17.64 5.79
C ILE A 110 -12.41 18.73 6.67
N THR A 111 -11.59 19.45 7.45
CA THR A 111 -12.07 20.51 8.35
C THR A 111 -12.40 21.82 7.64
N LYS A 112 -12.01 21.99 6.40
CA LYS A 112 -12.29 23.19 5.61
C LYS A 112 -13.77 23.21 5.20
N LYS A 113 -14.44 24.38 5.39
CA LYS A 113 -15.86 24.56 5.02
C LYS A 113 -16.09 24.51 3.49
N GLU A 114 -15.09 24.80 2.70
CA GLU A 114 -15.17 24.72 1.25
C GLU A 114 -14.79 23.32 0.80
N ASN A 115 -15.78 22.45 0.72
CA ASN A 115 -15.64 21.05 0.30
C ASN A 115 -15.34 20.94 -1.21
N SER A 116 -14.16 21.33 -1.67
CA SER A 116 -13.77 20.97 -3.02
C SER A 116 -12.28 20.89 -3.23
N ILE A 117 -11.74 19.73 -2.97
CA ILE A 117 -10.52 19.34 -3.67
C ILE A 117 -10.88 19.32 -5.16
N LYS A 118 -10.40 20.31 -5.91
CA LYS A 118 -10.73 20.46 -7.34
C LYS A 118 -10.39 19.23 -8.18
N SER A 119 -9.35 18.49 -7.76
CA SER A 119 -8.88 17.29 -8.47
C SER A 119 -8.41 16.21 -7.49
N PRO A 120 -9.34 15.50 -6.83
CA PRO A 120 -8.98 14.52 -5.79
C PRO A 120 -8.12 13.37 -6.35
N TRP A 121 -8.28 13.01 -7.61
CA TRP A 121 -7.48 11.97 -8.27
C TRP A 121 -6.00 12.36 -8.43
N ILE A 122 -5.67 13.66 -8.63
CA ILE A 122 -4.28 14.14 -8.71
C ILE A 122 -3.63 14.02 -7.33
N MET A 123 -4.35 14.41 -6.29
CA MET A 123 -3.88 14.30 -4.91
C MET A 123 -3.66 12.83 -4.54
N ALA A 124 -4.62 11.95 -4.85
CA ALA A 124 -4.49 10.52 -4.60
C ALA A 124 -3.34 9.89 -5.38
N PHE A 125 -3.10 10.32 -6.61
CA PHE A 125 -1.94 9.90 -7.40
C PHE A 125 -0.63 10.28 -6.70
N ALA A 126 -0.48 11.55 -6.28
CA ALA A 126 0.73 12.01 -5.58
C ALA A 126 0.96 11.24 -4.26
N PHE A 127 -0.11 10.98 -3.50
CA PHE A 127 -0.02 10.20 -2.26
C PHE A 127 0.25 8.71 -2.53
N GLY A 128 -0.33 8.15 -3.59
CA GLY A 128 -0.04 6.79 -4.03
C GLY A 128 1.44 6.57 -4.35
N LEU A 129 2.10 7.57 -4.97
CA LEU A 129 3.55 7.51 -5.20
C LEU A 129 4.34 7.38 -3.89
N LEU A 130 3.95 8.11 -2.85
CA LEU A 130 4.61 8.02 -1.53
C LEU A 130 4.35 6.68 -0.84
N HIS A 131 3.09 6.21 -0.86
CA HIS A 131 2.71 4.96 -0.20
C HIS A 131 3.39 3.73 -0.83
N GLY A 132 3.57 3.71 -2.16
CA GLY A 132 4.26 2.62 -2.86
C GLY A 132 5.75 2.49 -2.49
N LEU A 133 6.39 3.58 -2.06
CA LEU A 133 7.77 3.54 -1.56
C LEU A 133 7.88 2.85 -0.19
N GLY A 134 6.82 2.85 0.61
CA GLY A 134 6.84 2.36 2.00
C GLY A 134 6.82 0.84 2.14
N PHE A 135 6.33 0.08 1.16
CA PHE A 135 6.10 -1.36 1.29
C PHE A 135 7.15 -2.25 0.61
N ALA A 136 8.02 -1.68 -0.19
CA ALA A 136 8.96 -2.48 -0.99
C ALA A 136 9.89 -3.36 -0.15
N SER A 137 10.35 -2.89 1.01
CA SER A 137 11.21 -3.68 1.92
C SER A 137 10.52 -4.95 2.40
N ALA A 138 9.24 -4.87 2.80
CA ALA A 138 8.47 -6.03 3.23
C ALA A 138 8.26 -7.04 2.07
N LEU A 139 8.00 -6.55 0.87
CA LEU A 139 7.80 -7.39 -0.30
C LEU A 139 9.09 -8.12 -0.73
N ILE A 140 10.25 -7.46 -0.61
CA ILE A 140 11.58 -8.07 -0.84
C ILE A 140 11.88 -9.13 0.23
N GLU A 141 11.52 -8.91 1.49
CA GLU A 141 11.71 -9.89 2.57
C GLU A 141 10.90 -11.16 2.38
N ILE A 142 9.71 -11.08 1.81
CA ILE A 142 8.84 -12.23 1.49
C ILE A 142 9.46 -13.09 0.38
N GLY A 143 10.35 -12.52 -0.44
CA GLY A 143 11.11 -13.24 -1.46
C GLY A 143 10.32 -13.50 -2.73
N ILE A 144 10.16 -12.46 -3.55
CA ILE A 144 9.58 -12.61 -4.88
C ILE A 144 10.60 -13.30 -5.79
N ALA A 145 10.15 -14.34 -6.51
CA ALA A 145 10.97 -14.96 -7.54
C ALA A 145 11.22 -13.95 -8.68
N ASN A 146 12.49 -13.63 -8.95
CA ASN A 146 12.89 -12.63 -9.95
C ASN A 146 12.24 -12.82 -11.32
N GLU A 147 12.01 -14.08 -11.72
CA GLU A 147 11.43 -14.42 -13.04
C GLU A 147 9.95 -14.00 -13.21
N LYS A 148 9.21 -13.77 -12.09
CA LYS A 148 7.77 -13.45 -12.12
C LYS A 148 7.44 -12.16 -11.37
N MET A 149 8.43 -11.32 -11.09
CA MET A 149 8.29 -10.12 -10.26
C MET A 149 7.19 -9.18 -10.75
N LEU A 150 7.13 -8.87 -12.04
CA LEU A 150 6.09 -8.02 -12.62
C LEU A 150 4.68 -8.59 -12.42
N LEU A 151 4.53 -9.90 -12.60
CA LEU A 151 3.24 -10.57 -12.41
C LEU A 151 2.81 -10.57 -10.94
N SER A 152 3.75 -10.76 -10.03
CA SER A 152 3.52 -10.67 -8.57
C SER A 152 3.04 -9.29 -8.17
N LEU A 153 3.71 -8.24 -8.66
CA LEU A 153 3.33 -6.85 -8.42
C LEU A 153 1.94 -6.53 -8.99
N LEU A 154 1.63 -7.05 -10.18
CA LEU A 154 0.30 -6.88 -10.78
C LEU A 154 -0.79 -7.48 -9.90
N PHE A 155 -0.68 -8.75 -9.50
CA PHE A 155 -1.69 -9.40 -8.67
C PHE A 155 -1.78 -8.80 -7.27
N PHE A 156 -0.66 -8.36 -6.70
CA PHE A 156 -0.63 -7.63 -5.44
C PHE A 156 -1.43 -6.32 -5.52
N ASN A 157 -1.22 -5.52 -6.56
CA ASN A 157 -1.94 -4.26 -6.76
C ASN A 157 -3.43 -4.47 -7.10
N ILE A 158 -3.77 -5.54 -7.83
CA ILE A 158 -5.18 -5.96 -8.00
C ILE A 158 -5.81 -6.27 -6.63
N GLY A 159 -5.09 -6.94 -5.74
CA GLY A 159 -5.54 -7.20 -4.38
C GLY A 159 -5.82 -5.92 -3.59
N ILE A 160 -4.92 -4.94 -3.67
CA ILE A 160 -5.11 -3.63 -3.04
C ILE A 160 -6.38 -2.96 -3.58
N GLU A 161 -6.55 -2.89 -4.90
CA GLU A 161 -7.70 -2.23 -5.52
C GLU A 161 -9.03 -2.89 -5.15
N LEU A 162 -9.08 -4.22 -5.15
CA LEU A 162 -10.25 -4.98 -4.69
C LEU A 162 -10.59 -4.68 -3.23
N ALA A 163 -9.60 -4.63 -2.35
CA ALA A 163 -9.79 -4.32 -0.94
C ALA A 163 -10.26 -2.86 -0.73
N GLN A 164 -9.73 -1.91 -1.50
CA GLN A 164 -10.18 -0.51 -1.48
C GLN A 164 -11.65 -0.40 -1.89
N ILE A 165 -12.04 -1.07 -2.97
CA ILE A 165 -13.44 -1.07 -3.44
C ILE A 165 -14.35 -1.70 -2.38
N ALA A 166 -13.93 -2.78 -1.74
CA ALA A 166 -14.69 -3.43 -0.67
C ALA A 166 -14.85 -2.55 0.59
N LEU A 167 -13.90 -1.64 0.85
CA LEU A 167 -13.97 -0.70 1.97
C LEU A 167 -14.91 0.49 1.71
N ILE A 168 -15.18 0.89 0.46
CA ILE A 168 -16.00 2.07 0.10
C ILE A 168 -17.35 2.13 0.82
N PRO A 169 -18.15 1.04 0.91
CA PRO A 169 -19.46 1.10 1.54
C PRO A 169 -19.44 1.55 3.01
N ILE A 170 -18.36 1.23 3.74
CA ILE A 170 -18.27 1.49 5.19
C ILE A 170 -18.35 2.99 5.50
N PRO A 171 -17.46 3.87 5.00
CA PRO A 171 -17.55 5.30 5.28
C PRO A 171 -18.80 5.94 4.66
N ILE A 172 -19.31 5.44 3.55
CA ILE A 172 -20.57 5.94 2.95
C ILE A 172 -21.74 5.69 3.91
N ILE A 173 -21.83 4.48 4.47
CA ILE A 173 -22.87 4.14 5.46
C ILE A 173 -22.71 5.00 6.71
N LEU A 174 -21.49 5.18 7.21
CA LEU A 174 -21.22 6.03 8.37
C LEU A 174 -21.66 7.47 8.12
N ILE A 175 -21.29 8.06 6.98
CA ILE A 175 -21.70 9.42 6.59
C ILE A 175 -23.23 9.53 6.54
N TYR A 176 -23.92 8.54 5.96
CA TYR A 176 -25.38 8.51 5.89
C TYR A 176 -26.01 8.46 7.27
N LEU A 177 -25.50 7.60 8.16
CA LEU A 177 -26.01 7.48 9.54
C LEU A 177 -25.82 8.78 10.33
N PHE A 178 -24.64 9.41 10.26
CA PHE A 178 -24.37 10.68 10.93
C PHE A 178 -25.30 11.79 10.43
N LYS A 179 -25.54 11.88 9.11
CA LYS A 179 -26.46 12.89 8.56
C LYS A 179 -27.93 12.67 8.97
N LYS A 180 -28.32 11.43 9.29
CA LYS A 180 -29.69 11.11 9.75
C LYS A 180 -29.88 11.41 11.25
N LEU A 181 -28.81 11.41 12.03
CA LEU A 181 -28.84 11.63 13.46
C LEU A 181 -28.63 13.10 13.87
N SER A 182 -28.13 13.93 12.95
CA SER A 182 -27.95 15.39 13.09
C SER A 182 -29.15 16.14 12.53
#